data_57ddb0125f815794065a1b7eb0932aef
#
_entry.id   57ddb0125f815794065a1b7eb0932aef
#
_cell.length_a   1.000
_cell.length_b   1.000
_cell.length_c   1.000
_cell.angle_alpha   90.00
_cell.angle_beta   90.00
_cell.angle_gamma   90.00
#
_symmetry.space_group_name_H-M   'P 1'
#
loop_
_entity.id
_entity.type
_entity.pdbx_description
1 polymer ?
#
loop_
_entity_poly.entity_id
_entity_poly.type
_entity_poly.pdbx_seq_one_letter_code
_entity_poly.pdbx_strand_id
1 'polypeptide(L)'
;MANDKKKMVEAITAQEVDFAQWYTDICTKAELVEYSSVKGFVVLRPYGFAIWENIQKILDSRFKATGHENVAMPVLIPESLLKKEGELVNGFAPEVAWVTAGGSDPLEERLAVRPTSETMFCDHFSHVLHSYRDLPMLYNQWCSVVRWEKSTRPFLRTREFWWQEGHTIHETAEEAKAETEQQLNCYADFCENDLCIPV
;
A
#
# COMPACT_ATOMS: atom_id res chain seq x y z
N MET A 1 -38.20 5.09 34.25
CA MET A 1 -38.56 4.33 33.03
C MET A 1 -37.45 4.55 32.02
N ALA A 2 -36.60 3.58 31.87
CA ALA A 2 -35.53 3.64 30.90
C ALA A 2 -36.13 3.61 29.48
N ASN A 3 -35.83 4.59 28.70
CA ASN A 3 -36.26 4.72 27.31
C ASN A 3 -35.50 3.67 26.49
N ASP A 4 -36.12 2.53 26.28
CA ASP A 4 -35.59 1.43 25.45
C ASP A 4 -35.58 1.91 24.01
N LYS A 5 -34.50 2.61 23.65
CA LYS A 5 -34.26 2.99 22.25
C LYS A 5 -34.13 1.70 21.44
N LYS A 6 -35.19 1.35 20.73
CA LYS A 6 -35.24 0.24 19.80
C LYS A 6 -33.95 0.28 18.93
N LYS A 7 -33.09 -0.72 19.08
CA LYS A 7 -31.88 -0.85 18.24
C LYS A 7 -32.33 -0.86 16.78
N MET A 8 -31.92 0.14 16.03
CA MET A 8 -32.24 0.24 14.60
C MET A 8 -31.54 -0.85 13.76
N VAL A 9 -30.44 -1.45 14.28
CA VAL A 9 -29.68 -2.52 13.61
C VAL A 9 -29.30 -3.55 14.67
N GLU A 10 -29.81 -4.78 14.55
CA GLU A 10 -29.64 -5.84 15.55
C GLU A 10 -28.28 -6.59 15.45
N ALA A 11 -27.52 -6.42 14.36
CA ALA A 11 -26.35 -7.24 14.05
C ALA A 11 -25.00 -6.50 14.16
N ILE A 12 -25.01 -5.27 14.66
CA ILE A 12 -23.82 -4.40 14.78
C ILE A 12 -23.71 -3.91 16.22
N THR A 13 -22.51 -4.00 16.78
CA THR A 13 -22.20 -3.40 18.08
C THR A 13 -22.45 -1.90 18.04
N ALA A 14 -23.05 -1.34 19.08
CA ALA A 14 -23.26 0.11 19.12
C ALA A 14 -21.92 0.85 19.27
N GLN A 15 -21.76 1.95 18.55
CA GLN A 15 -20.52 2.73 18.49
C GLN A 15 -20.08 3.21 19.88
N GLU A 16 -21.02 3.63 20.71
CA GLU A 16 -20.78 4.12 22.07
C GLU A 16 -20.45 3.00 23.08
N VAL A 17 -20.70 1.74 22.72
CA VAL A 17 -20.40 0.56 23.57
C VAL A 17 -18.98 0.06 23.29
N ASP A 18 -18.65 -0.13 22.03
CA ASP A 18 -17.30 -0.54 21.59
C ASP A 18 -17.08 -0.04 20.15
N PHE A 19 -16.38 1.08 20.04
CA PHE A 19 -16.05 1.68 18.75
C PHE A 19 -15.25 0.74 17.83
N ALA A 20 -14.33 -0.02 18.42
CA ALA A 20 -13.46 -0.90 17.67
C ALA A 20 -14.23 -2.09 17.08
N GLN A 21 -15.15 -2.67 17.85
CA GLN A 21 -16.02 -3.74 17.37
C GLN A 21 -17.06 -3.22 16.39
N TRP A 22 -17.66 -2.05 16.66
CA TRP A 22 -18.57 -1.38 15.74
C TRP A 22 -17.94 -1.19 14.34
N TYR A 23 -16.71 -0.68 14.28
CA TYR A 23 -15.98 -0.50 13.03
C TYR A 23 -15.79 -1.83 12.28
N THR A 24 -15.37 -2.88 13.00
CA THR A 24 -15.18 -4.21 12.42
C THR A 24 -16.50 -4.81 11.92
N ASP A 25 -17.57 -4.66 12.70
CA ASP A 25 -18.91 -5.15 12.33
C ASP A 25 -19.40 -4.45 11.05
N ILE A 26 -19.20 -3.14 10.91
CA ILE A 26 -19.56 -2.41 9.69
C ILE A 26 -18.79 -2.96 8.48
N CYS A 27 -17.47 -3.10 8.56
CA CYS A 27 -16.67 -3.59 7.44
C CYS A 27 -17.11 -5.00 6.98
N THR A 28 -17.43 -5.87 7.91
CA THR A 28 -17.85 -7.25 7.59
C THR A 28 -19.30 -7.36 7.17
N LYS A 29 -20.23 -6.66 7.85
CA LYS A 29 -21.67 -6.70 7.55
C LYS A 29 -22.04 -5.96 6.26
N ALA A 30 -21.30 -4.92 5.90
CA ALA A 30 -21.40 -4.27 4.59
C ALA A 30 -20.75 -5.08 3.46
N GLU A 31 -20.25 -6.27 3.78
CA GLU A 31 -19.61 -7.17 2.82
C GLU A 31 -18.38 -6.57 2.09
N LEU A 32 -17.69 -5.66 2.76
CA LEU A 32 -16.48 -5.04 2.20
C LEU A 32 -15.28 -5.98 2.32
N VAL A 33 -15.20 -6.72 3.44
CA VAL A 33 -14.09 -7.65 3.72
C VAL A 33 -14.60 -8.95 4.33
N GLU A 34 -13.77 -9.98 4.20
CA GLU A 34 -13.86 -11.26 4.90
C GLU A 34 -12.49 -11.58 5.50
N TYR A 35 -12.43 -12.20 6.68
CA TYR A 35 -11.16 -12.68 7.24
C TYR A 35 -10.66 -13.89 6.49
N SER A 36 -9.39 -13.87 6.11
CA SER A 36 -8.76 -15.02 5.47
C SER A 36 -8.39 -16.11 6.51
N SER A 37 -8.10 -17.31 6.03
CA SER A 37 -7.57 -18.40 6.86
C SER A 37 -6.19 -18.08 7.46
N VAL A 38 -5.47 -17.11 6.90
CA VAL A 38 -4.19 -16.63 7.42
C VAL A 38 -4.43 -15.42 8.29
N LYS A 39 -4.11 -15.54 9.59
CA LYS A 39 -4.34 -14.48 10.57
C LYS A 39 -3.70 -13.15 10.15
N GLY A 40 -4.51 -12.09 10.18
CA GLY A 40 -4.06 -10.73 9.85
C GLY A 40 -4.17 -10.37 8.37
N PHE A 41 -4.60 -11.32 7.53
CA PHE A 41 -4.93 -11.11 6.13
C PHE A 41 -6.45 -11.06 5.95
N VAL A 42 -6.90 -10.29 4.98
CA VAL A 42 -8.31 -10.16 4.65
C VAL A 42 -8.54 -10.40 3.16
N VAL A 43 -9.72 -10.89 2.84
CA VAL A 43 -10.22 -10.91 1.47
C VAL A 43 -11.01 -9.63 1.26
N LEU A 44 -10.62 -8.80 0.29
CA LEU A 44 -11.46 -7.70 -0.17
C LEU A 44 -12.61 -8.31 -1.00
N ARG A 45 -13.84 -8.18 -0.49
CA ARG A 45 -15.02 -8.67 -1.21
C ARG A 45 -15.38 -7.71 -2.36
N PRO A 46 -16.26 -8.10 -3.29
CA PRO A 46 -16.54 -7.29 -4.47
C PRO A 46 -16.84 -5.81 -4.21
N TYR A 47 -17.60 -5.47 -3.17
CA TYR A 47 -17.86 -4.07 -2.82
C TYR A 47 -16.60 -3.33 -2.34
N GLY A 48 -15.81 -3.96 -1.46
CA GLY A 48 -14.55 -3.39 -1.00
C GLY A 48 -13.54 -3.24 -2.14
N PHE A 49 -13.47 -4.24 -3.02
CA PHE A 49 -12.55 -4.20 -4.17
C PHE A 49 -13.00 -3.18 -5.23
N ALA A 50 -14.30 -2.99 -5.45
CA ALA A 50 -14.81 -1.97 -6.37
C ALA A 50 -14.43 -0.55 -5.93
N ILE A 51 -14.33 -0.28 -4.63
CA ILE A 51 -13.80 1.00 -4.13
C ILE A 51 -12.35 1.17 -4.58
N TRP A 52 -11.53 0.13 -4.41
CA TRP A 52 -10.14 0.13 -4.84
C TRP A 52 -9.99 0.34 -6.35
N GLU A 53 -10.78 -0.37 -7.15
CA GLU A 53 -10.76 -0.23 -8.62
C GLU A 53 -11.09 1.20 -9.07
N ASN A 54 -12.05 1.85 -8.41
CA ASN A 54 -12.39 3.24 -8.70
C ASN A 54 -11.26 4.20 -8.31
N ILE A 55 -10.66 4.02 -7.13
CA ILE A 55 -9.48 4.80 -6.69
C ILE A 55 -8.35 4.64 -7.71
N GLN A 56 -8.02 3.40 -8.04
CA GLN A 56 -6.96 3.09 -9.01
C GLN A 56 -7.24 3.75 -10.37
N LYS A 57 -8.45 3.59 -10.90
CA LYS A 57 -8.83 4.13 -12.21
C LYS A 57 -8.67 5.65 -12.28
N ILE A 58 -9.09 6.37 -11.25
CA ILE A 58 -9.05 7.83 -11.22
C ILE A 58 -7.61 8.31 -11.06
N LEU A 59 -6.89 7.82 -10.06
CA LEU A 59 -5.52 8.23 -9.79
C LEU A 59 -4.56 7.83 -10.91
N ASP A 60 -4.68 6.62 -11.47
CA ASP A 60 -3.85 6.16 -12.59
C ASP A 60 -3.95 7.08 -13.81
N SER A 61 -5.16 7.58 -14.10
CA SER A 61 -5.36 8.53 -15.18
C SER A 61 -4.65 9.87 -14.93
N ARG A 62 -4.61 10.33 -13.69
CA ARG A 62 -3.93 11.56 -13.28
C ARG A 62 -2.41 11.41 -13.34
N PHE A 63 -1.87 10.29 -12.87
CA PHE A 63 -0.44 10.00 -12.95
C PHE A 63 0.04 9.91 -14.40
N LYS A 64 -0.71 9.24 -15.25
CA LYS A 64 -0.41 9.19 -16.69
C LYS A 64 -0.46 10.56 -17.37
N ALA A 65 -1.38 11.43 -16.94
CA ALA A 65 -1.45 12.79 -17.45
C ALA A 65 -0.21 13.64 -17.08
N THR A 66 0.48 13.29 -16.01
CA THR A 66 1.76 13.91 -15.59
C THR A 66 3.00 13.16 -16.12
N GLY A 67 2.82 12.20 -17.02
CA GLY A 67 3.92 11.48 -17.70
C GLY A 67 4.40 10.22 -17.00
N HIS A 68 3.73 9.76 -15.95
CA HIS A 68 4.12 8.54 -15.25
C HIS A 68 3.77 7.28 -16.05
N GLU A 69 4.65 6.30 -15.96
CA GLU A 69 4.48 5.00 -16.59
C GLU A 69 4.35 3.91 -15.52
N ASN A 70 3.37 3.02 -15.72
CA ASN A 70 3.16 1.90 -14.80
C ASN A 70 4.21 0.80 -15.04
N VAL A 71 4.81 0.34 -13.95
CA VAL A 71 5.75 -0.78 -13.93
C VAL A 71 5.29 -1.85 -12.93
N ALA A 72 5.91 -3.01 -12.97
CA ALA A 72 5.68 -4.08 -12.01
C ALA A 72 7.03 -4.62 -11.51
N MET A 73 7.34 -4.35 -10.25
CA MET A 73 8.51 -4.92 -9.59
C MET A 73 8.20 -6.31 -9.03
N PRO A 74 9.21 -7.20 -8.93
CA PRO A 74 9.03 -8.50 -8.32
C PRO A 74 8.50 -8.42 -6.88
N VAL A 75 7.76 -9.44 -6.46
CA VAL A 75 7.21 -9.52 -5.10
C VAL A 75 8.28 -9.90 -4.06
N LEU A 76 9.38 -10.52 -4.49
CA LEU A 76 10.44 -11.01 -3.62
C LEU A 76 11.69 -10.15 -3.72
N ILE A 77 12.25 -9.81 -2.56
CA ILE A 77 13.47 -9.00 -2.41
C ILE A 77 14.54 -9.86 -1.74
N PRO A 78 15.76 -9.95 -2.29
CA PRO A 78 16.88 -10.60 -1.61
C PRO A 78 17.21 -9.91 -0.27
N GLU A 79 17.52 -10.71 0.75
CA GLU A 79 17.89 -10.16 2.08
C GLU A 79 19.10 -9.21 1.99
N SER A 80 20.06 -9.54 1.13
CA SER A 80 21.24 -8.71 0.90
C SER A 80 20.89 -7.30 0.40
N LEU A 81 19.85 -7.18 -0.43
CA LEU A 81 19.38 -5.89 -0.92
C LEU A 81 18.69 -5.07 0.18
N LEU A 82 17.87 -5.72 1.02
CA LEU A 82 17.24 -5.04 2.16
C LEU A 82 18.24 -4.60 3.25
N LYS A 83 19.33 -5.32 3.43
CA LYS A 83 20.38 -4.92 4.38
C LYS A 83 21.07 -3.63 3.97
N LYS A 84 21.27 -3.40 2.67
CA LYS A 84 21.81 -2.12 2.16
C LYS A 84 20.91 -0.94 2.52
N GLU A 85 19.59 -1.12 2.52
CA GLU A 85 18.63 -0.08 2.93
C GLU A 85 18.71 0.20 4.44
N GLY A 86 18.81 -0.83 5.27
CA GLY A 86 18.92 -0.69 6.73
C GLY A 86 20.16 0.08 7.19
N GLU A 87 21.20 0.16 6.36
CA GLU A 87 22.39 0.99 6.58
C GLU A 87 22.13 2.46 6.22
N LEU A 88 21.19 2.75 5.33
CA LEU A 88 20.87 4.08 4.83
C LEU A 88 19.72 4.76 5.57
N VAL A 89 18.78 3.98 6.14
CA VAL A 89 17.57 4.49 6.80
C VAL A 89 17.56 4.09 8.27
N ASN A 90 17.93 5.01 9.15
CA ASN A 90 17.82 4.83 10.59
C ASN A 90 16.34 4.69 11.01
N GLY A 91 15.94 3.52 11.49
CA GLY A 91 14.68 3.32 12.22
C GLY A 91 13.54 2.63 11.48
N PHE A 92 13.68 2.24 10.21
CA PHE A 92 12.69 1.46 9.50
C PHE A 92 13.11 -0.01 9.39
N ALA A 93 12.66 -0.83 10.32
CA ALA A 93 12.75 -2.29 10.22
C ALA A 93 11.33 -2.88 10.23
N PRO A 94 10.63 -2.93 9.10
CA PRO A 94 9.34 -3.59 9.04
C PRO A 94 9.52 -5.06 9.41
N GLU A 95 8.59 -5.61 10.21
CA GLU A 95 8.54 -7.05 10.40
C GLU A 95 8.22 -7.69 9.03
N VAL A 96 9.14 -8.48 8.51
CA VAL A 96 9.12 -8.99 7.15
C VAL A 96 8.66 -10.45 7.14
N ALA A 97 7.87 -10.83 6.15
CA ALA A 97 7.61 -12.25 5.85
C ALA A 97 8.77 -12.81 5.01
N TRP A 98 9.38 -13.90 5.48
CA TRP A 98 10.54 -14.52 4.83
C TRP A 98 10.18 -15.77 4.06
N VAL A 99 10.67 -15.87 2.82
CA VAL A 99 10.68 -17.10 2.03
C VAL A 99 12.06 -17.72 2.17
N THR A 100 12.09 -18.96 2.66
CA THR A 100 13.33 -19.69 2.99
C THR A 100 13.56 -20.93 2.14
N ALA A 101 12.56 -21.33 1.33
CA ALA A 101 12.65 -22.48 0.45
C ALA A 101 11.92 -22.20 -0.87
N GLY A 102 12.41 -22.76 -1.97
CA GLY A 102 11.78 -22.82 -3.27
C GLY A 102 11.35 -24.28 -3.55
N GLY A 103 10.05 -24.56 -3.52
CA GLY A 103 9.57 -25.94 -3.50
C GLY A 103 9.99 -26.65 -2.22
N SER A 104 10.75 -27.76 -2.35
CA SER A 104 11.32 -28.50 -1.21
C SER A 104 12.75 -28.10 -0.85
N ASP A 105 13.40 -27.29 -1.68
CA ASP A 105 14.82 -26.99 -1.54
C ASP A 105 15.02 -25.67 -0.76
N PRO A 106 15.91 -25.66 0.25
CA PRO A 106 16.28 -24.44 0.94
C PRO A 106 16.93 -23.45 -0.03
N LEU A 107 16.61 -22.16 0.13
CA LEU A 107 17.28 -21.10 -0.62
C LEU A 107 18.67 -20.83 -0.01
N GLU A 108 19.66 -20.54 -0.84
CA GLU A 108 20.98 -20.08 -0.40
C GLU A 108 20.89 -18.75 0.36
N GLU A 109 20.00 -17.87 -0.07
CA GLU A 109 19.67 -16.61 0.56
C GLU A 109 18.15 -16.51 0.77
N ARG A 110 17.70 -16.09 1.94
CA ARG A 110 16.26 -15.83 2.17
C ARG A 110 15.81 -14.61 1.39
N LEU A 111 14.54 -14.70 0.97
CA LEU A 111 13.88 -13.62 0.25
C LEU A 111 12.77 -13.02 1.13
N ALA A 112 12.67 -11.71 1.13
CA ALA A 112 11.57 -11.00 1.77
C ALA A 112 10.38 -10.91 0.82
N VAL A 113 9.18 -11.18 1.30
CA VAL A 113 7.98 -10.68 0.61
C VAL A 113 7.98 -9.17 0.79
N ARG A 114 7.96 -8.40 -0.30
CA ARG A 114 8.18 -6.94 -0.27
C ARG A 114 7.31 -6.22 0.77
N PRO A 115 7.92 -5.54 1.75
CA PRO A 115 7.22 -4.64 2.67
C PRO A 115 7.07 -3.23 2.11
N THR A 116 7.90 -2.92 1.12
CA THR A 116 8.04 -1.67 0.36
C THR A 116 8.97 -1.95 -0.82
N SER A 117 9.12 -1.04 -1.79
CA SER A 117 9.85 -1.34 -3.04
C SER A 117 11.02 -0.40 -3.34
N GLU A 118 11.33 0.57 -2.48
CA GLU A 118 12.36 1.60 -2.72
C GLU A 118 13.70 0.99 -3.15
N THR A 119 14.14 -0.05 -2.41
CA THR A 119 15.43 -0.71 -2.68
C THR A 119 15.46 -1.35 -4.06
N MET A 120 14.36 -1.98 -4.47
CA MET A 120 14.26 -2.58 -5.81
C MET A 120 14.25 -1.53 -6.90
N PHE A 121 13.54 -0.41 -6.69
CA PHE A 121 13.53 0.69 -7.64
C PHE A 121 14.92 1.32 -7.78
N CYS A 122 15.60 1.58 -6.65
CA CYS A 122 16.97 2.11 -6.68
C CYS A 122 17.94 1.16 -7.38
N ASP A 123 17.85 -0.14 -7.12
CA ASP A 123 18.66 -1.15 -7.80
C ASP A 123 18.36 -1.17 -9.30
N HIS A 124 17.09 -1.19 -9.68
CA HIS A 124 16.67 -1.15 -11.09
C HIS A 124 17.17 0.12 -11.80
N PHE A 125 16.95 1.30 -11.21
CA PHE A 125 17.41 2.56 -11.79
C PHE A 125 18.92 2.59 -11.97
N SER A 126 19.71 2.00 -11.07
CA SER A 126 21.15 1.91 -11.21
C SER A 126 21.60 1.09 -12.42
N HIS A 127 20.76 0.19 -12.92
CA HIS A 127 21.03 -0.63 -14.09
C HIS A 127 20.57 -0.01 -15.41
N VAL A 128 19.49 0.78 -15.38
CA VAL A 128 18.87 1.30 -16.62
C VAL A 128 19.25 2.76 -16.92
N LEU A 129 19.71 3.51 -15.94
CA LEU A 129 20.17 4.88 -16.12
C LEU A 129 21.58 4.88 -16.72
N HIS A 130 21.70 5.26 -17.98
CA HIS A 130 22.99 5.30 -18.69
C HIS A 130 23.45 6.73 -18.94
N SER A 131 22.55 7.69 -19.03
CA SER A 131 22.88 9.09 -19.26
C SER A 131 21.80 10.04 -18.72
N TYR A 132 22.14 11.33 -18.59
CA TYR A 132 21.17 12.36 -18.22
C TYR A 132 19.98 12.47 -19.20
N ARG A 133 20.11 11.93 -20.40
CA ARG A 133 19.03 11.91 -21.41
C ARG A 133 17.94 10.91 -21.11
N ASP A 134 18.20 9.99 -20.18
CA ASP A 134 17.21 9.01 -19.71
C ASP A 134 16.31 9.60 -18.61
N LEU A 135 16.65 10.82 -18.12
CA LEU A 135 15.93 11.53 -17.07
C LEU A 135 14.90 12.52 -17.64
N PRO A 136 13.79 12.77 -16.90
CA PRO A 136 13.40 12.05 -15.68
C PRO A 136 12.81 10.68 -16.01
N MET A 137 12.97 9.71 -15.08
CA MET A 137 12.19 8.47 -15.10
C MET A 137 11.08 8.57 -14.06
N LEU A 138 9.83 8.45 -14.49
CA LEU A 138 8.65 8.66 -13.67
C LEU A 138 7.84 7.35 -13.63
N TYR A 139 8.15 6.49 -12.66
CA TYR A 139 7.52 5.19 -12.56
C TYR A 139 6.47 5.14 -11.46
N ASN A 140 5.39 4.44 -11.74
CA ASN A 140 4.31 4.16 -10.80
C ASN A 140 4.07 2.66 -10.72
N GLN A 141 3.77 2.16 -9.53
CA GLN A 141 3.42 0.77 -9.31
C GLN A 141 2.14 0.65 -8.49
N TRP A 142 1.19 -0.14 -8.98
CA TRP A 142 0.03 -0.61 -8.25
C TRP A 142 0.30 -2.03 -7.77
N CYS A 143 0.35 -2.25 -6.46
CA CYS A 143 0.68 -3.56 -5.94
C CYS A 143 0.17 -3.77 -4.51
N SER A 144 0.31 -5.01 -4.01
CA SER A 144 0.22 -5.28 -2.59
C SER A 144 1.61 -5.39 -1.97
N VAL A 145 1.68 -5.11 -0.67
CA VAL A 145 2.86 -5.29 0.16
C VAL A 145 2.49 -6.04 1.43
N VAL A 146 3.49 -6.67 2.06
CA VAL A 146 3.28 -7.48 3.26
C VAL A 146 4.15 -6.93 4.39
N ARG A 147 3.49 -6.50 5.48
CA ARG A 147 4.14 -6.11 6.75
C ARG A 147 3.61 -6.98 7.87
N TRP A 148 4.48 -7.73 8.55
CA TRP A 148 4.08 -8.74 9.53
C TRP A 148 3.63 -8.12 10.84
N GLU A 149 2.55 -7.34 10.78
CA GLU A 149 1.99 -6.58 11.90
C GLU A 149 1.48 -7.49 13.03
N LYS A 150 1.70 -7.07 14.29
CA LYS A 150 1.24 -7.81 15.48
C LYS A 150 -0.24 -7.65 15.72
N SER A 151 -0.77 -6.44 15.50
CA SER A 151 -2.20 -6.13 15.63
C SER A 151 -2.75 -5.67 14.29
N THR A 152 -3.90 -6.19 13.90
CA THR A 152 -4.50 -5.91 12.59
C THR A 152 -5.95 -5.49 12.73
N ARG A 153 -6.40 -4.65 11.77
CA ARG A 153 -7.79 -4.22 11.64
C ARG A 153 -8.11 -3.95 10.16
N PRO A 154 -9.26 -4.40 9.66
CA PRO A 154 -9.64 -4.20 8.27
C PRO A 154 -9.47 -2.76 7.82
N PHE A 155 -8.94 -2.52 6.62
CA PHE A 155 -8.61 -1.26 5.97
C PHE A 155 -7.60 -0.36 6.71
N LEU A 156 -7.55 -0.36 8.04
CA LEU A 156 -6.65 0.51 8.81
C LEU A 156 -5.24 -0.07 8.94
N ARG A 157 -5.15 -1.40 9.17
CA ARG A 157 -3.88 -2.10 9.32
C ARG A 157 -4.08 -3.59 9.11
N THR A 158 -3.64 -4.12 7.98
CA THR A 158 -3.61 -5.55 7.66
C THR A 158 -2.19 -5.98 7.35
N ARG A 159 -1.91 -7.27 7.40
CA ARG A 159 -0.56 -7.79 7.06
C ARG A 159 -0.27 -7.65 5.58
N GLU A 160 -1.26 -7.80 4.73
CA GLU A 160 -1.20 -7.45 3.32
C GLU A 160 -2.17 -6.31 3.08
N PHE A 161 -1.74 -5.30 2.32
CA PHE A 161 -2.57 -4.20 1.89
C PHE A 161 -2.19 -3.74 0.48
N TRP A 162 -3.17 -3.19 -0.21
CA TRP A 162 -3.02 -2.64 -1.55
C TRP A 162 -2.65 -1.17 -1.45
N TRP A 163 -1.72 -0.76 -2.26
CA TRP A 163 -1.29 0.63 -2.34
C TRP A 163 -0.85 1.01 -3.75
N GLN A 164 -0.52 2.26 -3.90
CA GLN A 164 0.21 2.83 -5.02
C GLN A 164 1.52 3.39 -4.47
N GLU A 165 2.58 3.25 -5.23
CA GLU A 165 3.87 3.86 -4.96
C GLU A 165 4.45 4.43 -6.25
N GLY A 166 4.84 5.72 -6.22
CA GLY A 166 5.56 6.38 -7.29
C GLY A 166 7.04 6.49 -6.93
N HIS A 167 7.90 6.09 -7.84
CA HIS A 167 9.35 6.20 -7.69
C HIS A 167 9.90 6.92 -8.90
N THR A 168 10.52 8.07 -8.66
CA THR A 168 11.01 8.95 -9.73
C THR A 168 12.45 9.33 -9.51
N ILE A 169 13.19 9.49 -10.60
CA ILE A 169 14.56 10.02 -10.57
C ILE A 169 14.70 11.18 -11.54
N HIS A 170 15.46 12.18 -11.14
CA HIS A 170 15.59 13.47 -11.79
C HIS A 170 17.06 13.87 -11.92
N GLU A 171 17.35 14.84 -12.79
CA GLU A 171 18.70 15.38 -12.92
C GLU A 171 19.05 16.29 -11.73
N THR A 172 18.08 17.07 -11.24
CA THR A 172 18.30 18.05 -10.17
C THR A 172 17.36 17.85 -8.97
N ALA A 173 17.76 18.35 -7.82
CA ALA A 173 16.94 18.34 -6.62
C ALA A 173 15.69 19.22 -6.77
N GLU A 174 15.80 20.32 -7.53
CA GLU A 174 14.69 21.24 -7.82
C GLU A 174 13.60 20.51 -8.63
N GLU A 175 13.97 19.73 -9.64
CA GLU A 175 13.02 18.92 -10.42
C GLU A 175 12.34 17.86 -9.54
N ALA A 176 13.10 17.14 -8.72
CA ALA A 176 12.57 16.14 -7.81
C ALA A 176 11.58 16.75 -6.79
N LYS A 177 11.88 17.96 -6.30
CA LYS A 177 10.99 18.71 -5.41
C LYS A 177 9.71 19.13 -6.10
N ALA A 178 9.82 19.67 -7.32
CA ALA A 178 8.65 20.09 -8.10
C ALA A 178 7.71 18.90 -8.39
N GLU A 179 8.28 17.74 -8.73
CA GLU A 179 7.53 16.51 -8.93
C GLU A 179 6.83 16.05 -7.65
N THR A 180 7.52 16.07 -6.51
CA THR A 180 6.93 15.73 -5.21
C THR A 180 5.74 16.64 -4.87
N GLU A 181 5.87 17.95 -5.07
CA GLU A 181 4.80 18.91 -4.84
C GLU A 181 3.64 18.72 -5.82
N GLN A 182 3.91 18.40 -7.08
CA GLN A 182 2.89 18.10 -8.08
C GLN A 182 2.05 16.88 -7.68
N GLN A 183 2.69 15.80 -7.24
CA GLN A 183 1.96 14.60 -6.83
C GLN A 183 1.23 14.80 -5.51
N LEU A 184 1.79 15.54 -4.56
CA LEU A 184 1.07 15.90 -3.34
C LEU A 184 -0.24 16.64 -3.65
N ASN A 185 -0.20 17.61 -4.56
CA ASN A 185 -1.39 18.34 -5.01
C ASN A 185 -2.37 17.44 -5.77
N CYS A 186 -1.87 16.46 -6.54
CA CYS A 186 -2.71 15.47 -7.22
C CYS A 186 -3.50 14.64 -6.21
N TYR A 187 -2.88 14.18 -5.11
CA TYR A 187 -3.57 13.47 -4.04
C TYR A 187 -4.57 14.39 -3.29
N ALA A 188 -4.20 15.62 -2.99
CA ALA A 188 -5.12 16.55 -2.33
C ALA A 188 -6.37 16.80 -3.17
N ASP A 189 -6.21 17.10 -4.45
CA ASP A 189 -7.33 17.28 -5.38
C ASP A 189 -8.21 16.02 -5.49
N PHE A 190 -7.60 14.83 -5.55
CA PHE A 190 -8.33 13.57 -5.55
C PHE A 190 -9.14 13.37 -4.25
N CYS A 191 -8.53 13.61 -3.10
CA CYS A 191 -9.24 13.50 -1.82
C CYS A 191 -10.42 14.45 -1.72
N GLU A 192 -10.24 15.72 -2.08
CA GLU A 192 -11.28 16.72 -1.98
C GLU A 192 -12.40 16.55 -3.01
N ASN A 193 -12.05 16.32 -4.28
CA ASN A 193 -13.02 16.35 -5.39
C ASN A 193 -13.63 15.00 -5.74
N ASP A 194 -12.90 13.90 -5.57
CA ASP A 194 -13.42 12.56 -5.89
C ASP A 194 -13.89 11.81 -4.64
N LEU A 195 -13.15 11.90 -3.52
CA LEU A 195 -13.51 11.22 -2.29
C LEU A 195 -14.36 12.08 -1.34
N CYS A 196 -14.47 13.39 -1.58
CA CYS A 196 -15.13 14.35 -0.70
C CYS A 196 -14.57 14.34 0.74
N ILE A 197 -13.26 14.12 0.87
CA ILE A 197 -12.53 14.11 2.15
C ILE A 197 -11.72 15.41 2.21
N PRO A 198 -11.95 16.29 3.21
CA PRO A 198 -11.15 17.50 3.37
C PRO A 198 -9.73 17.15 3.83
N VAL A 199 -8.72 17.72 3.20
CA VAL A 199 -7.29 17.52 3.48
C VAL A 199 -6.55 18.86 3.56
#